data_793d75561fabd8f3169902b5f0c62a1a
#
_entry.id   793d75561fabd8f3169902b5f0c62a1a
#
_cell.length_a   1.000
_cell.length_b   1.000
_cell.length_c   1.000
_cell.angle_alpha   90.00
_cell.angle_beta   90.00
_cell.angle_gamma   90.00
#
_symmetry.space_group_name_H-M   'P 1'
#
loop_
_entity.id
_entity.type
_entity.pdbx_description
1 polymer ?
#
loop_
_entity_poly.entity_id
_entity_poly.type
_entity_poly.pdbx_seq_one_letter_code
_entity_poly.pdbx_strand_id
1 'polypeptide(L)'
;MKLFPGNRLRGLLTLIRLPNLLIVALTMLLMRYAVIGPLLNAMPVTMLDSPLIVTRMTFQLGWFDFLILVLSTVLITAAGYVINDYFDIRADLINRGSIIVGNTMTRRMAMLYHNIFNVIGVIGGTYVSARIGYFWLGILFVLVSGLLYFYSATYKRQFLIGNVIVAFLTAMVPMMVVIYDAPPIYMH
;
A
#
# COMPACT_ATOMS: atom_id res chain seq x y z
N MET A 1 -1.78 35.26 7.28
CA MET A 1 -0.74 34.38 7.84
C MET A 1 0.07 33.81 6.69
N LYS A 2 1.32 34.30 6.47
CA LYS A 2 2.18 33.86 5.35
C LYS A 2 2.73 32.47 5.69
N LEU A 3 2.26 31.44 5.00
CA LEU A 3 2.80 30.08 5.07
C LEU A 3 4.17 30.07 4.38
N PHE A 4 5.24 29.91 5.15
CA PHE A 4 6.58 29.72 4.59
C PHE A 4 6.65 28.41 3.80
N PRO A 5 7.26 28.40 2.59
CA PRO A 5 7.30 27.18 1.74
C PRO A 5 7.95 25.97 2.44
N GLY A 6 8.93 26.16 3.32
CA GLY A 6 9.53 25.07 4.11
C GLY A 6 8.58 24.38 5.09
N ASN A 7 7.56 25.07 5.57
CA ASN A 7 6.56 24.50 6.48
C ASN A 7 5.55 23.56 5.77
N ARG A 8 5.30 23.79 4.47
CA ARG A 8 4.34 22.96 3.72
C ARG A 8 4.88 21.57 3.43
N LEU A 9 6.13 21.45 2.99
CA LEU A 9 6.77 20.16 2.75
C LEU A 9 6.88 19.35 4.05
N ARG A 10 7.34 19.97 5.11
CA ARG A 10 7.42 19.34 6.44
C ARG A 10 6.04 18.90 6.93
N GLY A 11 5.01 19.74 6.74
CA GLY A 11 3.63 19.40 7.04
C GLY A 11 3.12 18.20 6.25
N LEU A 12 3.43 18.11 4.94
CA LEU A 12 3.07 16.96 4.10
C LEU A 12 3.77 15.68 4.57
N LEU A 13 5.09 15.72 4.80
CA LEU A 13 5.86 14.56 5.28
C LEU A 13 5.36 14.04 6.63
N THR A 14 4.95 14.94 7.51
CA THR A 14 4.34 14.57 8.81
C THR A 14 2.95 13.97 8.60
N LEU A 15 2.14 14.56 7.72
CA LEU A 15 0.77 14.12 7.42
C LEU A 15 0.74 12.71 6.84
N ILE A 16 1.64 12.39 5.88
CA ILE A 16 1.75 11.05 5.29
C ILE A 16 2.44 10.03 6.20
N ARG A 17 2.96 10.47 7.36
CA ARG A 17 3.68 9.60 8.32
C ARG A 17 4.84 8.85 7.65
N LEU A 18 5.75 9.59 7.03
CA LEU A 18 6.87 9.04 6.25
C LEU A 18 7.56 7.81 6.87
N PRO A 19 7.88 7.76 8.18
CA PRO A 19 8.48 6.56 8.79
C PRO A 19 7.61 5.30 8.61
N ASN A 20 6.29 5.43 8.73
CA ASN A 20 5.38 4.29 8.55
C ASN A 20 5.34 3.83 7.08
N LEU A 21 5.42 4.75 6.12
CA LEU A 21 5.51 4.41 4.69
C LEU A 21 6.80 3.67 4.36
N LEU A 22 7.91 4.04 5.00
CA LEU A 22 9.18 3.32 4.86
C LEU A 22 9.08 1.89 5.43
N ILE A 23 8.37 1.69 6.54
CA ILE A 23 8.10 0.36 7.10
C ILE A 23 7.26 -0.47 6.11
N VAL A 24 6.23 0.11 5.49
CA VAL A 24 5.44 -0.57 4.45
C VAL A 24 6.34 -1.03 3.29
N ALA A 25 7.15 -0.13 2.74
CA ALA A 25 8.08 -0.45 1.66
C ALA A 25 9.08 -1.53 2.07
N LEU A 26 9.67 -1.42 3.26
CA LEU A 26 10.61 -2.41 3.80
C LEU A 26 9.93 -3.78 3.99
N THR A 27 8.70 -3.82 4.50
CA THR A 27 7.93 -5.06 4.66
C THR A 27 7.75 -5.77 3.31
N MET A 28 7.42 -5.03 2.25
CA MET A 28 7.28 -5.59 0.91
C MET A 28 8.61 -6.11 0.36
N LEU A 29 9.70 -5.37 0.55
CA LEU A 29 11.05 -5.80 0.16
C LEU A 29 11.47 -7.06 0.90
N LEU A 30 11.28 -7.12 2.22
CA LEU A 30 11.60 -8.30 3.04
C LEU A 30 10.73 -9.49 2.62
N MET A 31 9.43 -9.28 2.37
CA MET A 31 8.56 -10.36 1.89
C MET A 31 9.06 -10.95 0.58
N ARG A 32 9.46 -10.11 -0.37
CA ARG A 32 10.02 -10.57 -1.65
C ARG A 32 11.32 -11.35 -1.47
N TYR A 33 12.32 -10.74 -0.84
CA TYR A 33 13.69 -11.28 -0.85
C TYR A 33 13.99 -12.23 0.29
N ALA A 34 13.39 -12.06 1.46
CA ALA A 34 13.66 -12.90 2.63
C ALA A 34 12.67 -14.07 2.77
N VAL A 35 11.47 -13.98 2.16
CA VAL A 35 10.46 -15.04 2.27
C VAL A 35 10.24 -15.73 0.93
N ILE A 36 9.75 -14.99 -0.09
CA ILE A 36 9.39 -15.59 -1.38
C ILE A 36 10.64 -16.08 -2.12
N GLY A 37 11.72 -15.30 -2.17
CA GLY A 37 12.95 -15.67 -2.88
C GLY A 37 13.55 -17.00 -2.43
N PRO A 38 13.83 -17.21 -1.13
CA PRO A 38 14.27 -18.51 -0.63
C PRO A 38 13.30 -19.65 -0.91
N LEU A 39 11.99 -19.39 -0.79
CA LEU A 39 10.95 -20.38 -1.05
C LEU A 39 10.98 -20.84 -2.52
N LEU A 40 11.03 -19.90 -3.47
CA LEU A 40 11.11 -20.21 -4.91
C LEU A 40 12.40 -20.98 -5.26
N ASN A 41 13.53 -20.64 -4.62
CA ASN A 41 14.80 -21.35 -4.82
C ASN A 41 14.77 -22.79 -4.27
N ALA A 42 13.95 -23.04 -3.24
CA ALA A 42 13.82 -24.36 -2.62
C ALA A 42 12.85 -25.30 -3.39
N MET A 43 12.04 -24.74 -4.30
CA MET A 43 11.08 -25.52 -5.11
C MET A 43 11.70 -25.91 -6.46
N PRO A 44 12.17 -27.16 -6.66
CA PRO A 44 12.61 -27.62 -7.97
C PRO A 44 11.37 -27.85 -8.87
N VAL A 45 11.39 -27.27 -10.05
CA VAL A 45 10.40 -27.59 -11.11
C VAL A 45 11.04 -28.58 -12.07
N THR A 46 10.56 -29.81 -12.06
CA THR A 46 10.90 -30.79 -13.10
C THR A 46 9.99 -30.54 -14.29
N MET A 47 10.54 -30.17 -15.45
CA MET A 47 9.77 -30.12 -16.69
C MET A 47 9.45 -31.55 -17.13
N LEU A 48 8.16 -31.84 -17.40
CA LEU A 48 7.65 -33.18 -17.79
C LEU A 48 8.34 -33.75 -19.04
N ASP A 49 8.86 -32.89 -19.93
CA ASP A 49 9.43 -33.32 -21.22
C ASP A 49 10.94 -33.56 -21.20
N SER A 50 11.63 -33.26 -20.11
CA SER A 50 13.10 -33.47 -19.97
C SER A 50 13.50 -33.62 -18.51
N PRO A 51 13.65 -34.84 -18.01
CA PRO A 51 13.95 -35.09 -16.59
C PRO A 51 15.35 -34.59 -16.16
N LEU A 52 16.14 -34.04 -17.07
CA LEU A 52 17.49 -33.52 -16.83
C LEU A 52 17.53 -31.99 -16.66
N ILE A 53 16.45 -31.27 -16.92
CA ILE A 53 16.43 -29.81 -16.80
C ILE A 53 15.64 -29.41 -15.54
N VAL A 54 16.36 -29.21 -14.44
CA VAL A 54 15.79 -28.60 -13.23
C VAL A 54 15.82 -27.09 -13.41
N THR A 55 14.68 -26.47 -13.72
CA THR A 55 14.53 -25.01 -13.71
C THR A 55 14.09 -24.56 -12.33
N ARG A 56 14.67 -23.48 -11.83
CA ARG A 56 14.24 -22.86 -10.58
C ARG A 56 13.09 -21.90 -10.86
N MET A 57 12.11 -21.86 -9.96
CA MET A 57 11.10 -20.82 -10.02
C MET A 57 11.73 -19.45 -9.80
N THR A 58 11.27 -18.47 -10.57
CA THR A 58 11.71 -17.06 -10.47
C THR A 58 10.54 -16.17 -10.08
N PHE A 59 10.83 -14.98 -9.62
CA PHE A 59 9.80 -13.98 -9.36
C PHE A 59 8.97 -13.70 -10.61
N GLN A 60 7.66 -13.52 -10.44
CA GLN A 60 6.76 -13.19 -11.55
C GLN A 60 6.99 -11.75 -12.04
N LEU A 61 7.26 -10.81 -11.12
CA LEU A 61 7.51 -9.42 -11.45
C LEU A 61 9.00 -9.14 -11.66
N GLY A 62 9.30 -8.43 -12.75
CA GLY A 62 10.59 -7.77 -12.90
C GLY A 62 10.80 -6.69 -11.83
N TRP A 63 12.04 -6.25 -11.63
CA TRP A 63 12.38 -5.24 -10.60
C TRP A 63 11.56 -3.94 -10.77
N PHE A 64 11.38 -3.48 -12.00
CA PHE A 64 10.65 -2.25 -12.28
C PHE A 64 9.15 -2.37 -11.94
N ASP A 65 8.50 -3.47 -12.34
CA ASP A 65 7.09 -3.71 -12.04
C ASP A 65 6.87 -3.90 -10.54
N PHE A 66 7.82 -4.55 -9.85
CA PHE A 66 7.79 -4.65 -8.40
C PHE A 66 7.92 -3.28 -7.70
N LEU A 67 8.80 -2.41 -8.21
CA LEU A 67 8.91 -1.04 -7.68
C LEU A 67 7.59 -0.27 -7.84
N ILE A 68 6.89 -0.43 -8.97
CA ILE A 68 5.57 0.17 -9.18
C ILE A 68 4.56 -0.41 -8.18
N LEU A 69 4.58 -1.72 -7.92
CA LEU A 69 3.72 -2.35 -6.90
C LEU A 69 3.95 -1.73 -5.52
N VAL A 70 5.22 -1.59 -5.10
CA VAL A 70 5.59 -0.96 -3.81
C VAL A 70 5.10 0.49 -3.76
N LEU A 71 5.39 1.28 -4.80
CA LEU A 71 4.96 2.69 -4.86
C LEU A 71 3.45 2.84 -4.83
N SER A 72 2.70 1.98 -5.53
CA SER A 72 1.24 1.98 -5.53
C SER A 72 0.69 1.70 -4.13
N THR A 73 1.22 0.70 -3.44
CA THR A 73 0.82 0.37 -2.06
C THR A 73 1.16 1.49 -1.08
N VAL A 74 2.35 2.08 -1.19
CA VAL A 74 2.80 3.22 -0.37
C VAL A 74 1.91 4.45 -0.60
N LEU A 75 1.56 4.75 -1.85
CA LEU A 75 0.71 5.91 -2.17
C LEU A 75 -0.71 5.74 -1.62
N ILE A 76 -1.32 4.56 -1.75
CA ILE A 76 -2.64 4.29 -1.18
C ILE A 76 -2.59 4.36 0.35
N THR A 77 -1.54 3.86 0.98
CA THR A 77 -1.34 3.97 2.43
C THR A 77 -1.18 5.44 2.85
N ALA A 78 -0.42 6.24 2.10
CA ALA A 78 -0.29 7.67 2.34
C ALA A 78 -1.64 8.40 2.22
N ALA A 79 -2.43 8.06 1.19
CA ALA A 79 -3.79 8.57 1.04
C ALA A 79 -4.68 8.23 2.25
N GLY A 80 -4.52 7.02 2.80
CA GLY A 80 -5.19 6.58 4.02
C GLY A 80 -4.81 7.43 5.24
N TYR A 81 -3.54 7.76 5.44
CA TYR A 81 -3.13 8.67 6.52
C TYR A 81 -3.70 10.07 6.36
N VAL A 82 -3.66 10.60 5.14
CA VAL A 82 -4.21 11.95 4.85
C VAL A 82 -5.69 12.03 5.16
N ILE A 83 -6.48 11.04 4.72
CA ILE A 83 -7.93 11.05 4.96
C ILE A 83 -8.25 10.79 6.44
N ASN A 84 -7.44 10.00 7.15
CA ASN A 84 -7.61 9.79 8.57
C ASN A 84 -7.45 11.10 9.36
N ASP A 85 -6.37 11.85 9.11
CA ASP A 85 -6.13 13.14 9.77
C ASP A 85 -7.16 14.20 9.36
N TYR A 86 -7.75 14.11 8.14
CA TYR A 86 -8.85 14.97 7.70
C TYR A 86 -10.10 14.78 8.55
N PHE A 87 -10.46 13.54 8.91
CA PHE A 87 -11.64 13.27 9.75
C PHE A 87 -11.36 13.44 11.25
N ASP A 88 -10.08 13.38 11.69
CA ASP A 88 -9.70 13.45 13.10
C ASP A 88 -9.44 14.84 13.65
N ILE A 89 -9.64 15.91 12.88
CA ILE A 89 -9.33 17.29 13.27
C ILE A 89 -9.83 17.65 14.68
N ARG A 90 -11.07 17.29 15.01
CA ARG A 90 -11.66 17.61 16.33
C ARG A 90 -11.04 16.78 17.45
N ALA A 91 -10.82 15.49 17.20
CA ALA A 91 -10.22 14.58 18.18
C ALA A 91 -8.76 14.94 18.46
N ASP A 92 -8.00 15.26 17.41
CA ASP A 92 -6.59 15.66 17.53
C ASP A 92 -6.41 17.00 18.22
N LEU A 93 -7.32 17.96 18.02
CA LEU A 93 -7.32 19.23 18.78
C LEU A 93 -7.46 19.02 20.28
N ILE A 94 -8.34 18.11 20.69
CA ILE A 94 -8.59 17.82 22.11
C ILE A 94 -7.42 17.03 22.71
N ASN A 95 -6.92 16.02 21.99
CA ASN A 95 -5.96 15.04 22.53
C ASN A 95 -4.50 15.50 22.41
N ARG A 96 -4.14 16.21 21.34
CA ARG A 96 -2.77 16.59 21.00
C ARG A 96 -2.49 18.09 21.08
N GLY A 97 -3.55 18.90 21.15
CA GLY A 97 -3.43 20.36 21.14
C GLY A 97 -2.90 20.98 19.83
N SER A 98 -2.59 20.14 18.83
CA SER A 98 -2.07 20.58 17.52
C SER A 98 -2.66 19.74 16.39
N ILE A 99 -2.98 20.41 15.29
CA ILE A 99 -3.51 19.76 14.07
C ILE A 99 -2.68 20.18 12.86
N ILE A 100 -2.50 19.27 11.91
CA ILE A 100 -1.84 19.57 10.64
C ILE A 100 -2.86 20.08 9.64
N VAL A 101 -3.97 19.36 9.47
CA VAL A 101 -5.08 19.75 8.60
C VAL A 101 -5.92 20.82 9.29
N GLY A 102 -5.99 21.99 8.69
CA GLY A 102 -6.64 23.18 9.26
C GLY A 102 -5.67 24.24 9.79
N ASN A 103 -4.45 23.86 10.16
CA ASN A 103 -3.40 24.81 10.61
C ASN A 103 -2.30 24.96 9.55
N THR A 104 -1.50 23.90 9.31
CA THR A 104 -0.39 23.94 8.34
C THR A 104 -0.85 23.70 6.91
N MET A 105 -1.92 22.90 6.74
CA MET A 105 -2.50 22.53 5.46
C MET A 105 -4.00 22.75 5.46
N THR A 106 -4.55 23.31 4.37
CA THR A 106 -6.00 23.49 4.25
C THR A 106 -6.72 22.15 4.01
N ARG A 107 -7.97 22.05 4.43
CA ARG A 107 -8.80 20.85 4.15
C ARG A 107 -8.89 20.51 2.66
N ARG A 108 -8.94 21.54 1.80
CA ARG A 108 -8.97 21.34 0.33
C ARG A 108 -7.68 20.69 -0.16
N MET A 109 -6.53 21.11 0.34
CA MET A 109 -5.23 20.52 -0.02
C MET A 109 -5.12 19.08 0.49
N ALA A 110 -5.56 18.79 1.70
CA ALA A 110 -5.55 17.42 2.23
C ALA A 110 -6.41 16.50 1.33
N MET A 111 -7.62 16.91 0.98
CA MET A 111 -8.49 16.14 0.07
C MET A 111 -7.87 15.99 -1.33
N LEU A 112 -7.20 17.02 -1.85
CA LEU A 112 -6.49 16.95 -3.12
C LEU A 112 -5.36 15.92 -3.09
N TYR A 113 -4.51 15.93 -2.05
CA TYR A 113 -3.45 14.94 -1.88
C TYR A 113 -4.00 13.52 -1.73
N HIS A 114 -5.07 13.35 -0.94
CA HIS A 114 -5.76 12.06 -0.82
C HIS A 114 -6.18 11.53 -2.20
N ASN A 115 -6.85 12.35 -3.00
CA ASN A 115 -7.31 11.94 -4.34
C ASN A 115 -6.14 11.66 -5.28
N ILE A 116 -5.11 12.51 -5.33
CA ILE A 116 -3.93 12.33 -6.19
C ILE A 116 -3.23 11.02 -5.85
N PHE A 117 -2.97 10.76 -4.57
CA PHE A 117 -2.27 9.55 -4.14
C PHE A 117 -3.08 8.28 -4.46
N ASN A 118 -4.41 8.31 -4.25
CA ASN A 118 -5.27 7.19 -4.62
C ASN A 118 -5.29 6.95 -6.14
N VAL A 119 -5.47 8.00 -6.94
CA VAL A 119 -5.52 7.85 -8.41
C VAL A 119 -4.21 7.27 -8.93
N ILE A 120 -3.06 7.82 -8.52
CA ILE A 120 -1.76 7.32 -8.97
C ILE A 120 -1.53 5.89 -8.46
N GLY A 121 -1.85 5.61 -7.19
CA GLY A 121 -1.71 4.28 -6.61
C GLY A 121 -2.59 3.22 -7.30
N VAL A 122 -3.84 3.54 -7.58
CA VAL A 122 -4.77 2.64 -8.31
C VAL A 122 -4.32 2.42 -9.75
N ILE A 123 -3.90 3.46 -10.45
CA ILE A 123 -3.38 3.34 -11.84
C ILE A 123 -2.14 2.44 -11.84
N GLY A 124 -1.17 2.68 -10.95
CA GLY A 124 0.04 1.85 -10.85
C GLY A 124 -0.27 0.40 -10.50
N GLY A 125 -1.16 0.16 -9.54
CA GLY A 125 -1.60 -1.19 -9.18
C GLY A 125 -2.34 -1.91 -10.31
N THR A 126 -3.20 -1.20 -11.05
CA THR A 126 -3.89 -1.74 -12.22
C THR A 126 -2.91 -2.06 -13.35
N TYR A 127 -1.89 -1.22 -13.56
CA TYR A 127 -0.81 -1.48 -14.51
C TYR A 127 -0.07 -2.78 -14.15
N VAL A 128 0.33 -2.98 -12.90
CA VAL A 128 1.01 -4.21 -12.48
C VAL A 128 0.09 -5.43 -12.64
N SER A 129 -1.22 -5.29 -12.35
CA SER A 129 -2.22 -6.34 -12.57
C SER A 129 -2.30 -6.76 -14.05
N ALA A 130 -2.23 -5.79 -14.96
CA ALA A 130 -2.20 -6.06 -16.39
C ALA A 130 -0.89 -6.76 -16.82
N ARG A 131 0.25 -6.37 -16.23
CA ARG A 131 1.58 -6.97 -16.51
C ARG A 131 1.65 -8.45 -16.18
N ILE A 132 0.99 -8.90 -15.10
CA ILE A 132 0.94 -10.31 -14.70
C ILE A 132 -0.19 -11.09 -15.41
N GLY A 133 -0.96 -10.47 -16.30
CA GLY A 133 -2.05 -11.09 -17.04
C GLY A 133 -3.40 -11.18 -16.28
N TYR A 134 -3.47 -10.68 -15.06
CA TYR A 134 -4.69 -10.71 -14.21
C TYR A 134 -5.22 -9.30 -13.96
N PHE A 135 -5.65 -8.60 -15.01
CA PHE A 135 -6.13 -7.22 -14.95
C PHE A 135 -7.19 -6.97 -13.86
N TRP A 136 -8.07 -7.96 -13.61
CA TRP A 136 -9.12 -7.87 -12.60
C TRP A 136 -8.58 -7.72 -11.17
N LEU A 137 -7.32 -8.13 -10.89
CA LEU A 137 -6.68 -7.90 -9.58
C LEU A 137 -6.49 -6.42 -9.26
N GLY A 138 -6.52 -5.53 -10.26
CA GLY A 138 -6.51 -4.09 -10.06
C GLY A 138 -7.64 -3.60 -9.15
N ILE A 139 -8.75 -4.35 -9.05
CA ILE A 139 -9.86 -4.04 -8.14
C ILE A 139 -9.41 -4.06 -6.67
N LEU A 140 -8.38 -4.83 -6.29
CA LEU A 140 -7.87 -4.87 -4.92
C LEU A 140 -7.39 -3.49 -4.46
N PHE A 141 -6.74 -2.71 -5.33
CA PHE A 141 -6.28 -1.36 -5.00
C PHE A 141 -7.46 -0.41 -4.77
N VAL A 142 -8.52 -0.54 -5.57
CA VAL A 142 -9.77 0.23 -5.42
C VAL A 142 -10.45 -0.14 -4.10
N LEU A 143 -10.57 -1.43 -3.80
CA LEU A 143 -11.20 -1.93 -2.57
C LEU A 143 -10.43 -1.48 -1.32
N VAL A 144 -9.08 -1.60 -1.32
CA VAL A 144 -8.24 -1.16 -0.21
C VAL A 144 -8.36 0.36 -0.01
N SER A 145 -8.33 1.14 -1.10
CA SER A 145 -8.52 2.60 -1.05
C SER A 145 -9.89 2.97 -0.46
N GLY A 146 -10.96 2.34 -0.93
CA GLY A 146 -12.31 2.52 -0.40
C GLY A 146 -12.43 2.12 1.07
N LEU A 147 -11.83 0.99 1.45
CA LEU A 147 -11.85 0.52 2.83
C LEU A 147 -11.11 1.47 3.79
N LEU A 148 -9.96 2.04 3.38
CA LEU A 148 -9.24 3.08 4.13
C LEU A 148 -10.09 4.33 4.33
N TYR A 149 -10.83 4.75 3.28
CA TYR A 149 -11.74 5.89 3.37
C TYR A 149 -12.87 5.63 4.37
N PHE A 150 -13.60 4.51 4.22
CA PHE A 150 -14.72 4.16 5.11
C PHE A 150 -14.27 3.88 6.54
N TYR A 151 -13.09 3.27 6.71
CA TYR A 151 -12.46 3.13 8.01
C TYR A 151 -12.29 4.50 8.68
N SER A 152 -11.68 5.44 7.99
CA SER A 152 -11.41 6.78 8.53
C SER A 152 -12.67 7.57 8.82
N ALA A 153 -13.71 7.44 7.99
CA ALA A 153 -14.96 8.17 8.12
C ALA A 153 -15.86 7.60 9.23
N THR A 154 -15.94 6.27 9.35
CA THR A 154 -17.01 5.62 10.14
C THR A 154 -16.49 4.52 11.07
N TYR A 155 -15.75 3.54 10.55
CA TYR A 155 -15.49 2.27 11.26
C TYR A 155 -14.47 2.38 12.39
N LYS A 156 -13.54 3.33 12.37
CA LYS A 156 -12.55 3.52 13.43
C LYS A 156 -13.15 3.82 14.81
N ARG A 157 -14.40 4.28 14.88
CA ARG A 157 -15.12 4.54 16.13
C ARG A 157 -15.88 3.32 16.66
N GLN A 158 -15.91 2.22 15.89
CA GLN A 158 -16.59 1.00 16.27
C GLN A 158 -15.57 0.04 16.90
N PHE A 159 -15.83 -0.38 18.12
CA PHE A 159 -14.89 -1.07 19.01
C PHE A 159 -14.19 -2.29 18.36
N LEU A 160 -14.91 -3.20 17.72
CA LEU A 160 -14.32 -4.42 17.16
C LEU A 160 -14.03 -4.27 15.66
N ILE A 161 -14.93 -3.69 14.91
CA ILE A 161 -14.88 -3.57 13.44
C ILE A 161 -13.65 -2.76 13.02
N GLY A 162 -13.37 -1.64 13.71
CA GLY A 162 -12.20 -0.83 13.44
C GLY A 162 -10.89 -1.62 13.55
N ASN A 163 -10.73 -2.42 14.60
CA ASN A 163 -9.53 -3.21 14.81
C ASN A 163 -9.36 -4.33 13.76
N VAL A 164 -10.47 -5.00 13.39
CA VAL A 164 -10.46 -6.03 12.34
C VAL A 164 -10.06 -5.43 10.99
N ILE A 165 -10.60 -4.27 10.63
CA ILE A 165 -10.25 -3.59 9.37
C ILE A 165 -8.76 -3.21 9.36
N VAL A 166 -8.22 -2.65 10.43
CA VAL A 166 -6.80 -2.29 10.52
C VAL A 166 -5.92 -3.54 10.41
N ALA A 167 -6.26 -4.62 11.11
CA ALA A 167 -5.53 -5.88 11.02
C ALA A 167 -5.53 -6.43 9.58
N PHE A 168 -6.69 -6.43 8.92
CA PHE A 168 -6.82 -6.83 7.52
C PHE A 168 -5.98 -5.96 6.58
N LEU A 169 -6.08 -4.63 6.68
CA LEU A 169 -5.32 -3.70 5.85
C LEU A 169 -3.80 -3.85 6.05
N THR A 170 -3.36 -4.10 7.30
CA THR A 170 -1.95 -4.35 7.60
C THR A 170 -1.47 -5.67 6.99
N ALA A 171 -2.28 -6.73 7.08
CA ALA A 171 -1.97 -8.02 6.47
C ALA A 171 -1.94 -7.96 4.93
N MET A 172 -2.73 -7.07 4.32
CA MET A 172 -2.73 -6.88 2.86
C MET A 172 -1.37 -6.41 2.33
N VAL A 173 -0.55 -5.70 3.10
CA VAL A 173 0.76 -5.20 2.65
C VAL A 173 1.69 -6.33 2.20
N PRO A 174 2.07 -7.32 3.04
CA PRO A 174 2.85 -8.47 2.58
C PRO A 174 2.07 -9.37 1.62
N MET A 175 0.74 -9.49 1.76
CA MET A 175 -0.09 -10.31 0.89
C MET A 175 -0.08 -9.81 -0.56
N MET A 176 -0.02 -8.50 -0.80
CA MET A 176 0.11 -7.95 -2.15
C MET A 176 1.38 -8.47 -2.85
N VAL A 177 2.48 -8.64 -2.13
CA VAL A 177 3.70 -9.23 -2.72
C VAL A 177 3.47 -10.69 -3.09
N VAL A 178 2.80 -11.47 -2.25
CA VAL A 178 2.48 -12.87 -2.55
C VAL A 178 1.58 -12.99 -3.77
N ILE A 179 0.51 -12.21 -3.83
CA ILE A 179 -0.48 -12.26 -4.93
C ILE A 179 0.13 -11.88 -6.28
N TYR A 180 1.04 -10.91 -6.29
CA TYR A 180 1.55 -10.32 -7.52
C TYR A 180 2.91 -10.89 -7.96
N ASP A 181 3.71 -11.41 -7.05
CA ASP A 181 5.10 -11.78 -7.32
C ASP A 181 5.40 -13.29 -7.16
N ALA A 182 4.54 -14.03 -6.46
CA ALA A 182 4.62 -15.48 -6.46
C ALA A 182 4.06 -16.02 -7.79
N PRO A 183 4.82 -16.86 -8.52
CA PRO A 183 4.33 -17.45 -9.76
C PRO A 183 3.12 -18.36 -9.48
N PRO A 184 2.13 -18.40 -10.37
CA PRO A 184 0.99 -19.28 -10.21
C PRO A 184 1.46 -20.74 -10.26
N ILE A 185 1.18 -21.46 -9.17
CA ILE A 185 1.44 -22.90 -9.12
C ILE A 185 0.25 -23.59 -9.81
N TYR A 186 0.42 -24.01 -11.06
CA TYR A 186 -0.55 -24.88 -11.70
C TYR A 186 -0.34 -26.29 -11.14
N MET A 187 -1.21 -26.73 -10.23
CA MET A 187 -1.35 -28.14 -9.92
C MET A 187 -2.10 -28.80 -11.10
N HIS A 188 -1.38 -29.52 -11.91
CA HIS A 188 -1.94 -30.44 -12.90
C HIS A 188 -2.19 -31.79 -12.27
#